data_52cb926ca3e4473ea9febc4763ee8498
#
_entry.id   52cb926ca3e4473ea9febc4763ee8498
#
_cell.length_a   1.000
_cell.length_b   1.000
_cell.length_c   1.000
_cell.angle_alpha   90.00
_cell.angle_beta   90.00
_cell.angle_gamma   90.00
#
_symmetry.space_group_name_H-M   'P 1'
#
loop_
_entity.id
_entity.type
_entity.pdbx_description
1 polymer ?
#
loop_
_entity_poly.entity_id
_entity_poly.type
_entity_poly.pdbx_seq_one_letter_code
_entity_poly.pdbx_strand_id
1 'polypeptide(L)'
;MKASPSHLAWSLPLALLATACGPHDVQPASPTAEQPPSVPTPPAPPPPAAPTTRWRCGELLVSAAFAQERVDLGFSGRKLALPVAKSASGARYADDKGNEFWNKGEQAMLTLAGEEKRDCETTEHVSPWEDARARGVVLRAVGQEPGWWVEIGAGDAYPLHAELDYGERKIDIARSHGISSTPGFGAQMEDGTNVILRTKQEACSDAMSGERFETSAELTVGDKTYKGCGAYLDR
;
A
#
# COMPACT_ATOMS: atom_id res chain seq x y z
N MET A 1 -61.05 1.43 -5.77
CA MET A 1 -61.63 1.81 -7.07
C MET A 1 -60.62 1.31 -8.11
N LYS A 2 -60.99 0.15 -8.69
CA LYS A 2 -61.32 -0.06 -10.12
C LYS A 2 -60.26 0.50 -11.04
N ALA A 3 -59.74 -0.14 -12.03
CA ALA A 3 -60.06 -1.36 -12.77
C ALA A 3 -58.87 -1.85 -13.58
N SER A 4 -58.92 -3.13 -13.86
CA SER A 4 -58.23 -4.01 -14.81
C SER A 4 -58.59 -3.70 -16.29
N PRO A 5 -58.29 -4.55 -17.27
CA PRO A 5 -57.10 -4.82 -18.05
C PRO A 5 -57.37 -4.68 -19.56
N SER A 6 -56.40 -4.90 -20.42
CA SER A 6 -56.69 -5.17 -21.85
C SER A 6 -55.67 -6.12 -22.46
N HIS A 7 -56.22 -7.29 -22.79
CA HIS A 7 -55.66 -8.30 -23.68
C HIS A 7 -55.66 -7.82 -25.13
N LEU A 8 -54.60 -8.12 -25.90
CA LEU A 8 -54.73 -8.29 -27.34
C LEU A 8 -53.84 -9.46 -27.79
N ALA A 9 -54.58 -10.48 -28.23
CA ALA A 9 -54.08 -11.60 -28.97
C ALA A 9 -54.05 -11.26 -30.45
N TRP A 10 -53.03 -11.67 -31.18
CA TRP A 10 -53.10 -11.81 -32.65
C TRP A 10 -52.12 -12.87 -33.15
N SER A 11 -52.66 -13.98 -33.49
CA SER A 11 -52.79 -14.69 -34.80
C SER A 11 -51.50 -14.94 -35.62
N LEU A 12 -51.13 -16.24 -35.67
CA LEU A 12 -50.26 -16.84 -36.68
C LEU A 12 -50.86 -16.76 -38.08
N PRO A 13 -50.07 -16.73 -39.13
CA PRO A 13 -50.36 -17.46 -40.36
C PRO A 13 -49.43 -18.65 -40.62
N LEU A 14 -50.06 -19.69 -40.96
CA LEU A 14 -49.54 -20.96 -41.52
C LEU A 14 -49.13 -20.69 -42.97
N ALA A 15 -47.89 -20.99 -43.36
CA ALA A 15 -47.47 -21.00 -44.75
C ALA A 15 -46.77 -22.29 -45.13
N LEU A 16 -47.24 -22.82 -46.24
CA LEU A 16 -47.05 -24.13 -46.86
C LEU A 16 -45.58 -24.45 -47.18
N LEU A 17 -45.29 -25.74 -46.99
CA LEU A 17 -44.12 -26.48 -47.56
C LEU A 17 -44.19 -26.51 -49.10
N ALA A 18 -43.08 -26.15 -49.75
CA ALA A 18 -42.75 -26.53 -51.09
C ALA A 18 -41.40 -27.27 -51.07
N THR A 19 -41.46 -28.56 -51.30
CA THR A 19 -40.30 -29.43 -51.53
C THR A 19 -39.80 -29.22 -52.94
N ALA A 20 -38.55 -28.74 -53.10
CA ALA A 20 -37.80 -28.76 -54.35
C ALA A 20 -36.56 -29.65 -54.12
N CYS A 21 -36.56 -30.85 -54.78
CA CYS A 21 -35.38 -31.66 -54.93
C CYS A 21 -34.50 -31.03 -56.01
N GLY A 22 -33.29 -30.57 -55.65
CA GLY A 22 -32.21 -30.19 -56.54
C GLY A 22 -31.00 -31.10 -56.30
N PRO A 23 -30.21 -31.42 -57.36
CA PRO A 23 -29.12 -32.36 -57.26
C PRO A 23 -28.00 -31.87 -56.36
N HIS A 24 -27.50 -32.75 -55.47
CA HIS A 24 -26.37 -32.51 -54.62
C HIS A 24 -25.07 -32.44 -55.45
N ASP A 25 -24.55 -31.23 -55.62
CA ASP A 25 -23.15 -31.03 -56.00
C ASP A 25 -22.29 -31.32 -54.81
N VAL A 26 -21.53 -32.34 -54.78
CA VAL A 26 -20.56 -32.71 -53.75
C VAL A 26 -19.30 -31.87 -53.99
N GLN A 27 -19.25 -30.70 -53.32
CA GLN A 27 -18.05 -29.91 -53.32
C GLN A 27 -17.02 -30.54 -52.37
N PRO A 28 -15.77 -30.80 -52.83
CA PRO A 28 -14.76 -31.39 -51.98
C PRO A 28 -14.42 -30.41 -50.85
N ALA A 29 -14.47 -30.91 -49.60
CA ALA A 29 -14.09 -30.16 -48.41
C ALA A 29 -12.62 -29.71 -48.52
N SER A 30 -12.39 -28.40 -48.52
CA SER A 30 -11.05 -27.84 -48.39
C SER A 30 -10.48 -28.27 -47.04
N PRO A 31 -9.19 -28.68 -46.94
CA PRO A 31 -8.58 -29.02 -45.66
C PRO A 31 -8.58 -27.78 -44.75
N THR A 32 -9.26 -27.90 -43.60
CA THR A 32 -9.17 -26.93 -42.54
C THR A 32 -7.71 -26.84 -42.09
N ALA A 33 -7.05 -25.74 -42.37
CA ALA A 33 -5.72 -25.45 -41.83
C ALA A 33 -5.81 -25.40 -40.34
N GLU A 34 -5.24 -26.38 -39.66
CA GLU A 34 -5.07 -26.43 -38.21
C GLU A 34 -4.22 -25.26 -37.78
N GLN A 35 -4.83 -24.32 -37.08
CA GLN A 35 -4.17 -23.14 -36.57
C GLN A 35 -3.20 -23.58 -35.45
N PRO A 36 -1.89 -23.26 -35.53
CA PRO A 36 -0.94 -23.66 -34.49
C PRO A 36 -1.37 -23.09 -33.14
N PRO A 37 -1.15 -23.83 -32.04
CA PRO A 37 -1.52 -23.37 -30.71
C PRO A 37 -0.83 -22.01 -30.41
N SER A 38 -1.63 -21.01 -30.07
CA SER A 38 -1.14 -19.70 -29.67
C SER A 38 -0.35 -19.85 -28.38
N VAL A 39 0.96 -19.64 -28.46
CA VAL A 39 1.83 -19.56 -27.27
C VAL A 39 1.38 -18.33 -26.45
N PRO A 40 1.06 -18.50 -25.17
CA PRO A 40 0.70 -17.34 -24.34
C PRO A 40 1.84 -16.35 -24.34
N THR A 41 1.58 -15.12 -24.75
CA THR A 41 2.54 -14.01 -24.66
C THR A 41 2.88 -13.78 -23.18
N PRO A 42 4.16 -13.76 -22.79
CA PRO A 42 4.52 -13.42 -21.41
C PRO A 42 3.92 -12.06 -21.03
N PRO A 43 3.48 -11.88 -19.78
CA PRO A 43 3.01 -10.58 -19.33
C PRO A 43 4.08 -9.52 -19.55
N ALA A 44 3.68 -8.36 -20.05
CA ALA A 44 4.60 -7.23 -20.24
C ALA A 44 5.29 -6.88 -18.92
N PRO A 45 6.60 -6.54 -18.95
CA PRO A 45 7.28 -6.10 -17.75
C PRO A 45 6.56 -4.88 -17.15
N PRO A 46 6.51 -4.76 -15.81
CA PRO A 46 5.89 -3.61 -15.17
C PRO A 46 6.58 -2.32 -15.65
N PRO A 47 5.83 -1.22 -15.82
CA PRO A 47 6.40 0.06 -16.21
C PRO A 47 7.47 0.49 -15.20
N PRO A 48 8.54 1.19 -15.64
CA PRO A 48 9.56 1.68 -14.75
C PRO A 48 8.93 2.56 -13.66
N ALA A 49 9.40 2.40 -12.42
CA ALA A 49 8.92 3.20 -11.30
C ALA A 49 9.13 4.69 -11.60
N ALA A 50 8.13 5.52 -11.29
CA ALA A 50 8.23 6.96 -11.44
C ALA A 50 9.40 7.50 -10.60
N PRO A 51 10.16 8.51 -11.10
CA PRO A 51 11.23 9.09 -10.33
C PRO A 51 10.70 9.65 -9.01
N THR A 52 11.40 9.34 -7.92
CA THR A 52 11.01 9.75 -6.57
C THR A 52 11.90 10.92 -6.14
N THR A 53 11.27 12.02 -5.74
CA THR A 53 11.93 13.16 -5.10
C THR A 53 11.69 13.09 -3.60
N ARG A 54 12.72 13.40 -2.80
CA ARG A 54 12.62 13.42 -1.34
C ARG A 54 12.55 14.84 -0.83
N TRP A 55 11.75 15.02 0.20
CA TRP A 55 11.43 16.30 0.82
C TRP A 55 11.57 16.22 2.33
N ARG A 56 12.10 17.27 2.92
CA ARG A 56 12.05 17.51 4.36
C ARG A 56 10.99 18.58 4.64
N CYS A 57 9.94 18.20 5.34
CA CYS A 57 8.81 19.06 5.70
C CYS A 57 8.79 19.27 7.23
N GLY A 58 9.59 20.21 7.74
CA GLY A 58 9.94 20.25 9.15
C GLY A 58 10.73 19.00 9.53
N GLU A 59 10.29 18.27 10.54
CA GLU A 59 10.90 17.00 10.95
C GLU A 59 10.46 15.79 10.10
N LEU A 60 9.40 15.94 9.30
CA LEU A 60 8.86 14.86 8.49
C LEU A 60 9.66 14.68 7.19
N LEU A 61 10.14 13.46 6.95
CA LEU A 61 10.73 13.06 5.67
C LEU A 61 9.65 12.45 4.77
N VAL A 62 9.50 13.01 3.57
CA VAL A 62 8.48 12.64 2.60
C VAL A 62 9.13 12.24 1.28
N SER A 63 8.78 11.07 0.77
CA SER A 63 9.07 10.68 -0.61
C SER A 63 7.87 11.01 -1.50
N ALA A 64 8.11 11.58 -2.68
CA ALA A 64 7.08 11.94 -3.64
C ALA A 64 7.38 11.33 -5.00
N ALA A 65 6.54 10.42 -5.46
CA ALA A 65 6.58 9.85 -6.80
C ALA A 65 5.49 10.51 -7.66
N PHE A 66 5.92 11.26 -8.68
CA PHE A 66 5.02 12.03 -9.53
C PHE A 66 4.54 11.20 -10.72
N ALA A 67 3.23 11.09 -10.91
CA ALA A 67 2.59 10.54 -12.09
C ALA A 67 1.80 11.64 -12.82
N GLN A 68 1.22 11.32 -13.99
CA GLN A 68 0.55 12.34 -14.82
C GLN A 68 -0.61 13.05 -14.10
N GLU A 69 -1.39 12.31 -13.31
CA GLU A 69 -2.62 12.81 -12.68
C GLU A 69 -2.62 12.77 -11.16
N ARG A 70 -1.49 12.39 -10.56
CA ARG A 70 -1.37 12.28 -9.10
C ARG A 70 0.08 12.33 -8.64
N VAL A 71 0.24 12.55 -7.34
CA VAL A 71 1.48 12.27 -6.61
C VAL A 71 1.22 11.18 -5.59
N ASP A 72 2.12 10.22 -5.50
CA ASP A 72 2.14 9.21 -4.45
C ASP A 72 3.18 9.62 -3.40
N LEU A 73 2.71 10.02 -2.22
CA LEU A 73 3.54 10.42 -1.09
C LEU A 73 3.77 9.24 -0.16
N GLY A 74 5.01 9.10 0.33
CA GLY A 74 5.38 8.13 1.36
C GLY A 74 5.98 8.85 2.57
N PHE A 75 5.43 8.63 3.77
CA PHE A 75 5.91 9.20 5.03
C PHE A 75 5.36 8.40 6.21
N SER A 76 6.04 8.37 7.35
CA SER A 76 5.59 7.68 8.57
C SER A 76 5.13 6.23 8.31
N GLY A 77 5.79 5.53 7.39
CA GLY A 77 5.36 4.20 6.92
C GLY A 77 4.06 4.16 6.10
N ARG A 78 3.37 5.29 5.91
CA ARG A 78 2.12 5.42 5.14
C ARG A 78 2.37 5.76 3.68
N LYS A 79 1.35 5.51 2.86
CA LYS A 79 1.25 5.98 1.49
C LYS A 79 0.00 6.84 1.35
N LEU A 80 0.12 7.98 0.67
CA LEU A 80 -0.98 8.89 0.38
C LEU A 80 -0.94 9.28 -1.09
N ALA A 81 -1.97 8.92 -1.84
CA ALA A 81 -2.12 9.32 -3.23
C ALA A 81 -3.01 10.57 -3.31
N LEU A 82 -2.48 11.64 -3.89
CA LEU A 82 -3.22 12.89 -4.09
C LEU A 82 -3.39 13.15 -5.58
N PRO A 83 -4.63 13.35 -6.07
CA PRO A 83 -4.88 13.73 -7.44
C PRO A 83 -4.38 15.14 -7.73
N VAL A 84 -4.06 15.40 -9.01
CA VAL A 84 -3.70 16.75 -9.46
C VAL A 84 -4.85 17.71 -9.18
N ALA A 85 -4.53 18.91 -8.70
CA ALA A 85 -5.48 19.95 -8.40
C ALA A 85 -5.13 21.26 -9.15
N LYS A 86 -6.14 22.09 -9.43
CA LYS A 86 -5.93 23.36 -10.12
C LYS A 86 -5.02 24.28 -9.31
N SER A 87 -4.00 24.86 -9.95
CA SER A 87 -3.14 25.88 -9.37
C SER A 87 -2.83 27.00 -10.37
N ALA A 88 -2.44 28.15 -9.87
CA ALA A 88 -1.99 29.27 -10.69
C ALA A 88 -0.51 29.12 -11.09
N SER A 89 0.29 28.43 -10.29
CA SER A 89 1.71 28.16 -10.55
C SER A 89 2.17 26.92 -9.78
N GLY A 90 3.22 26.26 -10.25
CA GLY A 90 3.73 25.01 -9.69
C GLY A 90 2.75 23.85 -9.93
N ALA A 91 3.04 22.71 -9.33
CA ALA A 91 2.19 21.52 -9.36
C ALA A 91 1.52 21.32 -8.00
N ARG A 92 0.19 21.30 -8.00
CA ARG A 92 -0.63 21.16 -6.80
C ARG A 92 -1.41 19.86 -6.87
N TYR A 93 -1.43 19.15 -5.76
CA TYR A 93 -2.12 17.87 -5.58
C TYR A 93 -2.92 17.96 -4.28
N ALA A 94 -4.21 17.62 -4.31
CA ALA A 94 -5.06 17.74 -3.14
C ALA A 94 -6.24 16.76 -3.21
N ASP A 95 -6.70 16.31 -2.05
CA ASP A 95 -7.93 15.54 -1.90
C ASP A 95 -9.04 16.37 -1.21
N ASP A 96 -10.21 15.75 -1.06
CA ASP A 96 -11.38 16.34 -0.39
C ASP A 96 -11.33 16.23 1.15
N LYS A 97 -10.30 15.56 1.70
CA LYS A 97 -10.09 15.38 3.14
C LYS A 97 -9.23 16.48 3.75
N GLY A 98 -8.67 17.37 2.93
CA GLY A 98 -7.81 18.47 3.35
C GLY A 98 -6.32 18.13 3.32
N ASN A 99 -5.93 17.05 2.63
CA ASN A 99 -4.53 16.80 2.33
C ASN A 99 -4.14 17.58 1.07
N GLU A 100 -2.96 18.18 1.10
CA GLU A 100 -2.43 18.94 -0.02
C GLU A 100 -0.91 18.83 -0.08
N PHE A 101 -0.38 18.65 -1.28
CA PHE A 101 1.03 18.81 -1.61
C PHE A 101 1.16 19.76 -2.80
N TRP A 102 1.85 20.86 -2.59
CA TRP A 102 2.04 21.89 -3.61
C TRP A 102 3.52 22.20 -3.76
N ASN A 103 4.13 21.81 -4.88
CA ASN A 103 5.55 22.03 -5.12
C ASN A 103 5.81 23.05 -6.25
N LYS A 104 6.90 23.78 -6.11
CA LYS A 104 7.42 24.73 -7.08
C LYS A 104 8.96 24.71 -7.06
N GLY A 105 9.55 24.00 -8.00
CA GLY A 105 10.99 23.78 -8.01
C GLY A 105 11.45 22.94 -6.80
N GLU A 106 12.41 23.45 -6.05
CA GLU A 106 12.99 22.80 -4.86
C GLU A 106 12.25 23.09 -3.56
N GLN A 107 11.15 23.84 -3.61
CA GLN A 107 10.31 24.16 -2.48
C GLN A 107 8.93 23.51 -2.64
N ALA A 108 8.36 23.09 -1.55
CA ALA A 108 6.99 22.62 -1.51
C ALA A 108 6.30 23.00 -0.20
N MET A 109 4.99 22.81 -0.18
CA MET A 109 4.15 22.92 1.02
C MET A 109 3.37 21.62 1.16
N LEU A 110 3.34 21.09 2.37
CA LEU A 110 2.56 19.90 2.73
C LEU A 110 1.54 20.28 3.80
N THR A 111 0.28 19.98 3.54
CA THR A 111 -0.80 19.99 4.54
C THR A 111 -1.35 18.58 4.65
N LEU A 112 -1.40 18.03 5.84
CA LEU A 112 -2.07 16.77 6.14
C LEU A 112 -3.37 17.07 6.89
N ALA A 113 -4.40 16.28 6.62
CA ALA A 113 -5.72 16.50 7.21
C ALA A 113 -5.67 16.64 8.74
N GLY A 114 -6.14 17.78 9.24
CA GLY A 114 -6.12 18.10 10.68
C GLY A 114 -4.74 18.46 11.25
N GLU A 115 -3.77 18.78 10.39
CA GLU A 115 -2.44 19.24 10.77
C GLU A 115 -2.15 20.64 10.20
N GLU A 116 -1.20 21.34 10.84
CA GLU A 116 -0.70 22.60 10.31
C GLU A 116 0.11 22.39 9.03
N LYS A 117 0.08 23.39 8.17
CA LYS A 117 0.88 23.42 6.94
C LYS A 117 2.37 23.46 7.29
N ARG A 118 3.14 22.66 6.56
CA ARG A 118 4.60 22.61 6.65
C ARG A 118 5.24 23.09 5.38
N ASP A 119 6.28 23.89 5.49
CA ASP A 119 7.16 24.20 4.37
C ASP A 119 8.16 23.05 4.19
N CYS A 120 8.44 22.72 2.94
CA CYS A 120 9.28 21.60 2.55
C CYS A 120 10.40 22.05 1.62
N GLU A 121 11.57 21.44 1.78
CA GLU A 121 12.73 21.58 0.89
C GLU A 121 13.16 20.21 0.39
N THR A 122 13.72 20.14 -0.81
CA THR A 122 14.29 18.89 -1.33
C THR A 122 15.46 18.41 -0.48
N THR A 123 15.60 17.09 -0.34
CA THR A 123 16.66 16.47 0.45
C THR A 123 17.11 15.14 -0.16
N GLU A 124 18.36 14.77 0.08
CA GLU A 124 18.89 13.44 -0.24
C GLU A 124 18.67 12.42 0.89
N HIS A 125 18.18 12.87 2.05
CA HIS A 125 17.95 11.98 3.18
C HIS A 125 16.84 10.97 2.88
N VAL A 126 17.16 9.69 3.03
CA VAL A 126 16.20 8.59 2.95
C VAL A 126 15.52 8.44 4.30
N SER A 127 14.20 8.41 4.31
CA SER A 127 13.44 8.12 5.52
C SER A 127 13.76 6.70 6.02
N PRO A 128 13.92 6.46 7.34
CA PRO A 128 14.04 5.11 7.87
C PRO A 128 12.87 4.18 7.49
N TRP A 129 11.70 4.73 7.23
CA TRP A 129 10.53 4.01 6.76
C TRP A 129 10.64 3.59 5.29
N GLU A 130 11.18 4.47 4.45
CA GLU A 130 11.46 4.17 3.03
C GLU A 130 12.55 3.11 2.91
N ASP A 131 13.63 3.26 3.65
CA ASP A 131 14.73 2.28 3.69
C ASP A 131 14.24 0.91 4.19
N ALA A 132 13.50 0.85 5.28
CA ALA A 132 12.92 -0.39 5.80
C ALA A 132 12.03 -1.09 4.76
N ARG A 133 11.18 -0.32 4.07
CA ARG A 133 10.34 -0.86 2.99
C ARG A 133 11.18 -1.42 1.84
N ALA A 134 12.23 -0.72 1.43
CA ALA A 134 13.15 -1.17 0.36
C ALA A 134 13.88 -2.47 0.72
N ARG A 135 14.15 -2.71 2.01
CA ARG A 135 14.73 -3.96 2.54
C ARG A 135 13.70 -5.10 2.72
N GLY A 136 12.41 -4.85 2.44
CA GLY A 136 11.36 -5.85 2.60
C GLY A 136 10.88 -6.02 4.05
N VAL A 137 11.03 -5.01 4.89
CA VAL A 137 10.45 -4.97 6.23
C VAL A 137 8.92 -4.83 6.11
N VAL A 138 8.18 -5.66 6.83
CA VAL A 138 6.71 -5.68 6.81
C VAL A 138 6.09 -4.86 7.94
N LEU A 139 6.81 -4.71 9.06
CA LEU A 139 6.40 -3.89 10.20
C LEU A 139 7.62 -3.19 10.78
N ARG A 140 7.53 -1.88 10.99
CA ARG A 140 8.49 -1.10 11.77
C ARG A 140 7.76 -0.36 12.88
N ALA A 141 8.36 -0.33 14.08
CA ALA A 141 7.86 0.46 15.20
C ALA A 141 9.01 1.18 15.90
N VAL A 142 8.69 2.32 16.50
CA VAL A 142 9.65 3.18 17.19
C VAL A 142 9.05 3.75 18.47
N GLY A 143 9.88 4.11 19.42
CA GLY A 143 9.50 4.87 20.60
C GLY A 143 10.69 5.64 21.17
N GLN A 144 10.43 6.61 22.03
CA GLN A 144 11.44 7.62 22.42
C GLN A 144 11.93 7.52 23.86
N GLU A 145 11.15 6.92 24.77
CA GLU A 145 11.52 6.90 26.18
C GLU A 145 11.38 5.52 26.83
N PRO A 146 12.49 4.80 26.90
CA PRO A 146 13.79 5.06 26.27
C PRO A 146 13.71 4.91 24.75
N GLY A 147 14.64 5.50 24.00
CA GLY A 147 14.69 5.37 22.54
C GLY A 147 14.83 3.91 22.10
N TRP A 148 13.95 3.46 21.20
CA TRP A 148 13.97 2.10 20.65
C TRP A 148 13.34 2.04 19.27
N TRP A 149 13.68 1.02 18.53
CA TRP A 149 12.97 0.64 17.32
C TRP A 149 13.03 -0.87 17.12
N VAL A 150 12.06 -1.39 16.34
CA VAL A 150 11.99 -2.79 15.94
C VAL A 150 11.51 -2.90 14.50
N GLU A 151 12.07 -3.87 13.79
CA GLU A 151 11.69 -4.23 12.44
C GLU A 151 11.37 -5.72 12.36
N ILE A 152 10.32 -6.06 11.63
CA ILE A 152 9.96 -7.43 11.27
C ILE A 152 10.13 -7.58 9.77
N GLY A 153 10.99 -8.49 9.33
CA GLY A 153 11.20 -8.82 7.93
C GLY A 153 10.10 -9.68 7.34
N ALA A 154 10.04 -9.74 6.01
CA ALA A 154 9.10 -10.57 5.27
C ALA A 154 9.48 -12.07 5.27
N GLY A 155 8.58 -12.90 4.72
CA GLY A 155 8.74 -14.34 4.55
C GLY A 155 8.25 -15.16 5.74
N ASP A 156 8.35 -16.47 5.65
CA ASP A 156 7.79 -17.40 6.65
C ASP A 156 8.55 -17.38 8.00
N ALA A 157 9.74 -16.79 8.01
CA ALA A 157 10.57 -16.70 9.21
C ALA A 157 10.32 -15.44 10.04
N TYR A 158 9.79 -14.36 9.43
CA TYR A 158 9.58 -13.08 10.08
C TYR A 158 10.79 -12.66 10.96
N PRO A 159 12.00 -12.51 10.39
CA PRO A 159 13.16 -12.14 11.19
C PRO A 159 12.89 -10.83 11.95
N LEU A 160 13.30 -10.79 13.22
CA LEU A 160 13.10 -9.63 14.09
C LEU A 160 14.45 -9.00 14.40
N HIS A 161 14.55 -7.70 14.12
CA HIS A 161 15.69 -6.87 14.49
C HIS A 161 15.22 -5.69 15.33
N ALA A 162 15.91 -5.43 16.46
CA ALA A 162 15.57 -4.31 17.32
C ALA A 162 16.82 -3.68 17.94
N GLU A 163 16.75 -2.37 18.13
CA GLU A 163 17.68 -1.61 18.96
C GLU A 163 16.91 -0.92 20.08
N LEU A 164 17.39 -1.08 21.29
CA LEU A 164 16.75 -0.64 22.52
C LEU A 164 17.68 0.28 23.29
N ASP A 165 17.10 1.09 24.19
CA ASP A 165 17.85 1.92 25.12
C ASP A 165 18.87 2.80 24.39
N TYR A 166 18.38 3.54 23.34
CA TYR A 166 19.20 4.43 22.51
C TYR A 166 20.34 3.70 21.78
N GLY A 167 20.18 2.40 21.42
CA GLY A 167 21.14 1.59 20.70
C GLY A 167 22.13 0.81 21.61
N GLU A 168 21.99 0.91 22.92
CA GLU A 168 22.85 0.16 23.86
C GLU A 168 22.61 -1.35 23.80
N ARG A 169 21.40 -1.77 23.45
CA ARG A 169 21.02 -3.18 23.35
C ARG A 169 20.47 -3.48 21.95
N LYS A 170 21.10 -4.47 21.29
CA LYS A 170 20.66 -4.97 19.98
C LYS A 170 20.10 -6.38 20.12
N ILE A 171 19.05 -6.65 19.37
CA ILE A 171 18.37 -7.95 19.32
C ILE A 171 18.24 -8.35 17.85
N ASP A 172 18.77 -9.51 17.52
CA ASP A 172 18.69 -10.13 16.21
C ASP A 172 18.14 -11.54 16.36
N ILE A 173 16.95 -11.79 15.87
CA ILE A 173 16.27 -13.08 15.93
C ILE A 173 15.92 -13.51 14.50
N ALA A 174 16.51 -14.62 14.08
CA ALA A 174 16.33 -15.12 12.72
C ALA A 174 14.89 -15.59 12.42
N ARG A 175 14.14 -15.96 13.45
CA ARG A 175 12.76 -16.45 13.30
C ARG A 175 11.87 -15.96 14.43
N SER A 176 10.82 -15.22 14.06
CA SER A 176 9.68 -14.93 14.91
C SER A 176 8.39 -15.56 14.33
N HIS A 177 7.29 -15.45 15.00
CA HIS A 177 5.99 -15.97 14.57
C HIS A 177 4.88 -14.97 14.87
N GLY A 178 3.86 -14.95 14.04
CA GLY A 178 2.66 -14.16 14.30
C GLY A 178 1.90 -14.67 15.52
N ILE A 179 1.36 -13.77 16.32
CA ILE A 179 0.56 -14.10 17.51
C ILE A 179 -0.89 -14.28 17.10
N SER A 180 -1.50 -15.44 17.39
CA SER A 180 -2.85 -15.79 16.93
C SER A 180 -3.96 -14.98 17.62
N SER A 181 -3.74 -14.52 18.86
CA SER A 181 -4.76 -13.87 19.70
C SER A 181 -4.76 -12.34 19.59
N THR A 182 -3.69 -11.75 19.09
CA THR A 182 -3.51 -10.29 19.02
C THR A 182 -2.57 -9.97 17.86
N PRO A 183 -2.80 -8.93 17.06
CA PRO A 183 -1.85 -8.52 16.04
C PRO A 183 -0.46 -8.30 16.66
N GLY A 184 0.56 -8.95 16.09
CA GLY A 184 1.93 -8.84 16.60
C GLY A 184 2.78 -10.08 16.30
N PHE A 185 3.98 -10.07 16.86
CA PHE A 185 5.00 -11.10 16.66
C PHE A 185 5.62 -11.52 17.98
N GLY A 186 5.87 -12.81 18.11
CA GLY A 186 6.55 -13.41 19.27
C GLY A 186 7.81 -14.12 18.85
N ALA A 187 8.83 -14.06 19.70
CA ALA A 187 10.09 -14.76 19.54
C ALA A 187 10.72 -15.10 20.90
N GLN A 188 11.71 -15.94 20.88
CA GLN A 188 12.55 -16.23 22.06
C GLN A 188 14.02 -16.10 21.66
N MET A 189 14.79 -15.44 22.50
CA MET A 189 16.24 -15.35 22.38
C MET A 189 16.91 -16.66 22.78
N GLU A 190 18.18 -16.83 22.46
CA GLU A 190 18.96 -18.04 22.81
C GLU A 190 19.07 -18.29 24.33
N ASP A 191 19.06 -17.24 25.14
CA ASP A 191 19.05 -17.27 26.59
C ASP A 191 17.69 -17.61 27.23
N GLY A 192 16.66 -17.83 26.41
CA GLY A 192 15.30 -18.11 26.84
C GLY A 192 14.44 -16.87 27.08
N THR A 193 14.98 -15.65 26.92
CA THR A 193 14.22 -14.41 27.08
C THR A 193 13.14 -14.29 26.01
N ASN A 194 11.89 -14.05 26.41
CA ASN A 194 10.80 -13.82 25.48
C ASN A 194 10.83 -12.39 24.92
N VAL A 195 10.60 -12.27 23.62
CA VAL A 195 10.44 -11.00 22.90
C VAL A 195 9.06 -10.99 22.26
N ILE A 196 8.22 -10.04 22.65
CA ILE A 196 6.83 -9.97 22.21
C ILE A 196 6.53 -8.55 21.72
N LEU A 197 6.27 -8.40 20.44
CA LEU A 197 5.79 -7.16 19.84
C LEU A 197 4.27 -7.27 19.64
N ARG A 198 3.51 -6.43 20.32
CA ARG A 198 2.06 -6.28 20.09
C ARG A 198 1.78 -4.98 19.37
N THR A 199 0.82 -5.03 18.48
CA THR A 199 0.37 -3.84 17.75
C THR A 199 -1.14 -3.70 17.85
N LYS A 200 -1.62 -2.46 17.80
CA LYS A 200 -3.05 -2.16 17.76
C LYS A 200 -3.30 -1.08 16.72
N GLN A 201 -4.26 -1.30 15.86
CA GLN A 201 -4.66 -0.29 14.87
C GLN A 201 -5.45 0.82 15.57
N GLU A 202 -4.75 1.84 15.98
CA GLU A 202 -5.27 3.06 16.62
C GLU A 202 -4.31 4.22 16.36
N ALA A 203 -4.86 5.43 16.36
CA ALA A 203 -4.05 6.63 16.20
C ALA A 203 -2.99 6.72 17.30
N CYS A 204 -1.75 6.89 16.87
CA CYS A 204 -0.57 7.01 17.74
C CYS A 204 0.24 8.22 17.29
N SER A 205 0.73 9.01 18.23
CA SER A 205 1.60 10.15 17.95
C SER A 205 2.92 9.99 18.69
N ASP A 206 4.02 10.11 17.95
CA ASP A 206 5.34 10.15 18.55
C ASP A 206 5.49 11.42 19.38
N ALA A 207 5.90 11.27 20.64
CA ALA A 207 5.91 12.36 21.61
C ALA A 207 6.99 13.43 21.33
N MET A 208 8.07 13.07 20.61
CA MET A 208 9.17 13.99 20.31
C MET A 208 9.02 14.67 18.95
N SER A 209 8.74 13.90 17.91
CA SER A 209 8.60 14.43 16.54
C SER A 209 7.21 14.98 16.23
N GLY A 210 6.19 14.59 17.00
CA GLY A 210 4.79 14.83 16.69
C GLY A 210 4.29 14.05 15.48
N GLU A 211 5.10 13.13 14.95
CA GLU A 211 4.77 12.30 13.79
C GLU A 211 3.58 11.38 14.13
N ARG A 212 2.62 11.29 13.22
CA ARG A 212 1.40 10.52 13.42
C ARG A 212 1.42 9.19 12.68
N PHE A 213 0.99 8.16 13.39
CA PHE A 213 0.90 6.78 12.91
C PHE A 213 -0.52 6.24 13.11
N GLU A 214 -0.85 5.17 12.37
CA GLU A 214 -2.14 4.48 12.49
C GLU A 214 -2.09 3.25 13.40
N THR A 215 -0.93 2.99 14.00
CA THR A 215 -0.68 1.80 14.81
C THR A 215 0.10 2.18 16.06
N SER A 216 -0.40 1.82 17.23
CA SER A 216 0.40 1.77 18.45
C SER A 216 1.17 0.46 18.53
N ALA A 217 2.33 0.49 19.17
CA ALA A 217 3.21 -0.66 19.33
C ALA A 217 3.70 -0.78 20.78
N GLU A 218 3.73 -2.02 21.25
CA GLU A 218 4.29 -2.38 22.55
C GLU A 218 5.25 -3.55 22.38
N LEU A 219 6.53 -3.32 22.67
CA LEU A 219 7.57 -4.32 22.63
C LEU A 219 7.95 -4.73 24.05
N THR A 220 7.76 -5.99 24.41
CA THR A 220 8.19 -6.56 25.69
C THR A 220 9.38 -7.46 25.47
N VAL A 221 10.45 -7.25 26.24
CA VAL A 221 11.67 -8.05 26.23
C VAL A 221 11.99 -8.49 27.67
N GLY A 222 11.72 -9.74 27.99
CA GLY A 222 11.72 -10.23 29.38
C GLY A 222 10.66 -9.47 30.19
N ASP A 223 11.11 -8.77 31.22
CA ASP A 223 10.23 -8.00 32.13
C ASP A 223 10.11 -6.52 31.72
N LYS A 224 10.85 -6.05 30.72
CA LYS A 224 10.86 -4.65 30.28
C LYS A 224 9.93 -4.43 29.09
N THR A 225 9.10 -3.40 29.18
CA THR A 225 8.14 -3.04 28.13
C THR A 225 8.45 -1.64 27.60
N TYR A 226 8.46 -1.53 26.28
CA TYR A 226 8.69 -0.32 25.49
C TYR A 226 7.41 0.03 24.75
N LYS A 227 6.98 1.29 24.81
CA LYS A 227 5.77 1.78 24.11
C LYS A 227 6.14 2.76 23.03
N GLY A 228 5.38 2.75 21.95
CA GLY A 228 5.62 3.64 20.83
C GLY A 228 4.58 3.48 19.72
N CYS A 229 4.96 3.94 18.54
CA CYS A 229 4.12 3.94 17.35
C CYS A 229 4.76 3.13 16.23
N GLY A 230 3.97 2.68 15.27
CA GLY A 230 4.48 1.88 14.16
C GLY A 230 3.62 1.91 12.92
N ALA A 231 4.11 1.26 11.88
CA ALA A 231 3.39 1.08 10.63
C ALA A 231 3.71 -0.27 10.00
N TYR A 232 2.70 -0.89 9.40
CA TYR A 232 2.86 -1.99 8.47
C TYR A 232 3.27 -1.41 7.10
N LEU A 233 4.35 -1.93 6.52
CA LEU A 233 4.99 -1.37 5.33
C LEU A 233 4.63 -2.09 4.03
N ASP A 234 4.01 -3.23 4.11
CA ASP A 234 3.57 -4.10 3.02
C ASP A 234 2.18 -3.76 2.45
N ARG A 235 1.53 -2.73 3.01
CA ARG A 235 0.18 -2.27 2.64
C ARG A 235 0.19 -1.05 1.75
#